data_9a8b7947f26d2a01b93bef43646c6e10
#
_entry.id   9a8b7947f26d2a01b93bef43646c6e10
#
_cell.length_a   1.000
_cell.length_b   1.000
_cell.length_c   1.000
_cell.angle_alpha   90.00
_cell.angle_beta   90.00
_cell.angle_gamma   90.00
#
_symmetry.space_group_name_H-M   'P 1'
#
loop_
_entity.id
_entity.type
_entity.pdbx_description
1 polymer ?
#
loop_
_entity_poly.entity_id
_entity_poly.type
_entity_poly.pdbx_seq_one_letter_code
_entity_poly.pdbx_strand_id
1 'polypeptide(L)'
;RSAASLSFDNTEVELLPWTGNLMTLAGAVITAPMAGAMDAALEISVGYANDREQFGKKIGKFQAVQQELAVFALEAAAANSASIAVFAALERGEYDFEAAASKLRCNMAASEATRISHQVHGAIGFTQDYILQSFTRQIWGWRSRFGSEAFWADQLGDITTSQNGNDFWSFMVGRDQG
;
A
#
# COMPACT_ATOMS: atom_id res chain seq x y z
N ARG A 1 17.83 -2.65 6.02
CA ARG A 1 17.44 -4.03 6.40
C ARG A 1 18.26 -5.00 5.55
N SER A 2 18.98 -5.92 6.20
CA SER A 2 19.67 -7.00 5.51
C SER A 2 18.65 -8.04 5.05
N ALA A 3 18.65 -8.35 3.75
CA ALA A 3 17.98 -9.54 3.24
C ALA A 3 18.95 -10.72 3.38
N ALA A 4 18.44 -11.87 3.77
CA ALA A 4 19.21 -13.10 3.82
C ALA A 4 18.68 -14.07 2.78
N SER A 5 19.58 -14.77 2.10
CA SER A 5 19.25 -15.94 1.29
C SER A 5 19.46 -17.20 2.14
N LEU A 6 18.47 -18.08 2.11
CA LEU A 6 18.55 -19.38 2.76
C LEU A 6 18.75 -20.44 1.68
N SER A 7 19.68 -21.35 1.91
CA SER A 7 19.90 -22.53 1.07
C SER A 7 19.64 -23.76 1.90
N PHE A 8 18.86 -24.67 1.36
CA PHE A 8 18.53 -25.95 1.98
C PHE A 8 19.14 -27.07 1.14
N ASP A 9 19.95 -27.90 1.76
CA ASP A 9 20.57 -29.05 1.11
C ASP A 9 20.23 -30.32 1.90
N ASN A 10 19.63 -31.30 1.21
CA ASN A 10 19.15 -32.56 1.80
C ASN A 10 18.32 -32.40 3.08
N THR A 11 17.54 -31.31 3.16
CA THR A 11 16.69 -31.03 4.31
C THR A 11 15.37 -31.78 4.18
N GLU A 12 14.97 -32.47 5.25
CA GLU A 12 13.65 -33.09 5.32
C GLU A 12 12.59 -31.97 5.31
N VAL A 13 11.56 -32.12 4.47
CA VAL A 13 10.49 -31.14 4.31
C VAL A 13 9.13 -31.78 4.54
N GLU A 14 8.24 -31.07 5.21
CA GLU A 14 6.84 -31.42 5.33
C GLU A 14 6.03 -30.64 4.29
N LEU A 15 5.19 -31.34 3.53
CA LEU A 15 4.29 -30.72 2.58
C LEU A 15 3.05 -30.22 3.34
N LEU A 16 2.85 -28.91 3.32
CA LEU A 16 1.61 -28.34 3.85
C LEU A 16 0.45 -28.62 2.89
N PRO A 17 -0.74 -28.96 3.40
CA PRO A 17 -1.93 -29.23 2.58
C PRO A 17 -2.57 -27.92 2.06
N TRP A 18 -1.73 -27.00 1.59
CA TRP A 18 -2.15 -25.70 1.08
C TRP A 18 -1.80 -25.59 -0.41
N THR A 19 -2.80 -25.31 -1.23
CA THR A 19 -2.69 -25.26 -2.69
C THR A 19 -2.75 -23.84 -3.25
N GLY A 20 -2.82 -22.81 -2.39
CA GLY A 20 -2.92 -21.42 -2.80
C GLY A 20 -1.64 -20.84 -3.42
N ASN A 21 -1.75 -19.70 -4.05
CA ASN A 21 -0.61 -18.98 -4.59
C ASN A 21 0.07 -18.16 -3.48
N LEU A 22 1.30 -18.53 -3.11
CA LEU A 22 2.07 -17.84 -2.07
C LEU A 22 2.35 -16.37 -2.43
N MET A 23 2.52 -16.07 -3.72
CA MET A 23 2.75 -14.69 -4.19
C MET A 23 1.52 -13.82 -3.95
N THR A 24 0.33 -14.36 -4.26
CA THR A 24 -0.95 -13.67 -4.02
C THR A 24 -1.17 -13.44 -2.52
N LEU A 25 -0.96 -14.46 -1.69
CA LEU A 25 -1.09 -14.33 -0.24
C LEU A 25 -0.11 -13.29 0.34
N ALA A 26 1.16 -13.36 -0.07
CA ALA A 26 2.17 -12.41 0.40
C ALA A 26 1.88 -10.98 -0.08
N GLY A 27 1.37 -10.81 -1.30
CA GLY A 27 0.89 -9.54 -1.84
C GLY A 27 -0.29 -8.98 -1.04
N ALA A 28 -1.25 -9.83 -0.66
CA ALA A 28 -2.37 -9.45 0.20
C ALA A 28 -1.90 -8.98 1.59
N VAL A 29 -1.12 -9.81 2.28
CA VAL A 29 -0.69 -9.55 3.67
C VAL A 29 0.16 -8.29 3.80
N ILE A 30 1.02 -7.97 2.81
CA ILE A 30 1.89 -6.79 2.89
C ILE A 30 1.12 -5.46 2.76
N THR A 31 -0.14 -5.47 2.30
CA THR A 31 -0.95 -4.25 2.19
C THR A 31 -1.22 -3.62 3.56
N ALA A 32 -1.40 -4.41 4.61
CA ALA A 32 -1.66 -3.88 5.95
C ALA A 32 -0.51 -3.02 6.51
N PRO A 33 0.76 -3.50 6.56
CA PRO A 33 1.85 -2.64 7.00
C PRO A 33 2.12 -1.47 6.02
N MET A 34 1.80 -1.59 4.72
CA MET A 34 1.90 -0.48 3.78
C MET A 34 0.88 0.62 4.13
N ALA A 35 -0.37 0.26 4.34
CA ALA A 35 -1.44 1.19 4.71
C ALA A 35 -1.12 1.88 6.06
N GLY A 36 -0.77 1.11 7.09
CA GLY A 36 -0.41 1.68 8.40
C GLY A 36 0.81 2.60 8.36
N ALA A 37 1.81 2.31 7.52
CA ALA A 37 2.96 3.20 7.35
C ALA A 37 2.60 4.50 6.62
N MET A 38 1.65 4.45 5.68
CA MET A 38 1.13 5.65 5.01
C MET A 38 0.32 6.52 5.97
N ASP A 39 -0.51 5.93 6.82
CA ASP A 39 -1.24 6.67 7.87
C ASP A 39 -0.28 7.37 8.84
N ALA A 40 0.73 6.66 9.32
CA ALA A 40 1.73 7.25 10.21
C ALA A 40 2.51 8.39 9.53
N ALA A 41 2.88 8.23 8.25
CA ALA A 41 3.56 9.27 7.50
C ALA A 41 2.66 10.49 7.24
N LEU A 42 1.35 10.28 7.03
CA LEU A 42 0.36 11.35 6.91
C LEU A 42 0.23 12.13 8.22
N GLU A 43 0.07 11.44 9.35
CA GLU A 43 -0.03 12.07 10.67
C GLU A 43 1.19 12.94 10.98
N ILE A 44 2.39 12.39 10.74
CA ILE A 44 3.66 13.12 10.90
C ILE A 44 3.69 14.36 9.99
N SER A 45 3.23 14.25 8.74
CA SER A 45 3.23 15.34 7.78
C SER A 45 2.24 16.46 8.16
N VAL A 46 1.07 16.08 8.64
CA VAL A 46 0.05 17.03 9.14
C VAL A 46 0.57 17.73 10.40
N GLY A 47 1.15 17.00 11.35
CA GLY A 47 1.77 17.56 12.54
C GLY A 47 2.86 18.58 12.18
N TYR A 48 3.80 18.18 11.33
CA TYR A 48 4.86 19.07 10.87
C TYR A 48 4.33 20.34 10.19
N ALA A 49 3.33 20.22 9.32
CA ALA A 49 2.72 21.36 8.65
C ALA A 49 2.04 22.35 9.61
N ASN A 50 1.52 21.83 10.73
CA ASN A 50 0.90 22.65 11.78
C ASN A 50 1.90 23.28 12.76
N ASP A 51 3.12 22.78 12.83
CA ASP A 51 4.16 23.28 13.73
C ASP A 51 5.17 24.19 13.02
N ARG A 52 5.55 23.85 11.80
CA ARG A 52 6.57 24.56 11.05
C ARG A 52 6.09 25.94 10.59
N GLU A 53 6.83 26.97 10.95
CA GLU A 53 6.57 28.35 10.50
C GLU A 53 7.54 28.79 9.40
N GLN A 54 7.00 29.37 8.34
CA GLN A 54 7.74 30.01 7.25
C GLN A 54 6.90 31.15 6.67
N PHE A 55 7.56 32.20 6.19
CA PHE A 55 6.90 33.38 5.61
C PHE A 55 5.84 34.00 6.57
N GLY A 56 6.14 34.01 7.85
CA GLY A 56 5.32 34.64 8.89
C GLY A 56 4.08 33.87 9.33
N LYS A 57 3.92 32.60 8.89
CA LYS A 57 2.82 31.74 9.33
C LYS A 57 3.17 30.26 9.24
N LYS A 58 2.37 29.40 9.89
CA LYS A 58 2.51 27.95 9.79
C LYS A 58 2.30 27.48 8.35
N ILE A 59 3.13 26.52 7.90
CA ILE A 59 3.06 26.08 6.50
C ILE A 59 1.74 25.40 6.15
N GLY A 60 1.05 24.77 7.10
CA GLY A 60 -0.29 24.24 6.93
C GLY A 60 -1.39 25.28 6.65
N LYS A 61 -1.06 26.58 6.72
CA LYS A 61 -1.96 27.67 6.31
C LYS A 61 -1.82 28.05 4.82
N PHE A 62 -0.87 27.44 4.11
CA PHE A 62 -0.75 27.65 2.67
C PHE A 62 -1.64 26.66 1.92
N GLN A 63 -2.43 27.16 0.98
CA GLN A 63 -3.39 26.36 0.21
C GLN A 63 -2.71 25.21 -0.55
N ALA A 64 -1.52 25.44 -1.09
CA ALA A 64 -0.76 24.40 -1.79
C ALA A 64 -0.41 23.21 -0.86
N VAL A 65 -0.01 23.49 0.39
CA VAL A 65 0.28 22.43 1.38
C VAL A 65 -1.00 21.69 1.78
N GLN A 66 -2.10 22.41 1.95
CA GLN A 66 -3.40 21.81 2.26
C GLN A 66 -3.88 20.87 1.16
N GLN A 67 -3.73 21.28 -0.12
CA GLN A 67 -4.09 20.46 -1.27
C GLN A 67 -3.24 19.19 -1.35
N GLU A 68 -1.93 19.29 -1.19
CA GLU A 68 -1.03 18.12 -1.17
C GLU A 68 -1.41 17.16 -0.03
N LEU A 69 -1.64 17.65 1.18
CA LEU A 69 -2.05 16.82 2.32
C LEU A 69 -3.42 16.19 2.12
N ALA A 70 -4.35 16.87 1.44
CA ALA A 70 -5.65 16.30 1.08
C ALA A 70 -5.51 15.15 0.08
N VAL A 71 -4.65 15.29 -0.93
CA VAL A 71 -4.33 14.18 -1.86
C VAL A 71 -3.71 13.02 -1.10
N PHE A 72 -2.76 13.28 -0.20
CA PHE A 72 -2.16 12.22 0.62
C PHE A 72 -3.21 11.49 1.47
N ALA A 73 -4.13 12.22 2.10
CA ALA A 73 -5.20 11.64 2.89
C ALA A 73 -6.12 10.74 2.05
N LEU A 74 -6.45 11.15 0.82
CA LEU A 74 -7.23 10.33 -0.12
C LEU A 74 -6.50 9.03 -0.50
N GLU A 75 -5.20 9.12 -0.79
CA GLU A 75 -4.38 7.97 -1.14
C GLU A 75 -4.26 6.97 0.05
N ALA A 76 -4.03 7.48 1.26
CA ALA A 76 -3.95 6.67 2.47
C ALA A 76 -5.31 6.00 2.77
N ALA A 77 -6.41 6.73 2.69
CA ALA A 77 -7.75 6.19 2.90
C ALA A 77 -8.11 5.10 1.87
N ALA A 78 -7.76 5.30 0.60
CA ALA A 78 -7.98 4.31 -0.44
C ALA A 78 -7.14 3.03 -0.22
N ALA A 79 -5.87 3.18 0.21
CA ALA A 79 -5.01 2.05 0.55
C ALA A 79 -5.54 1.27 1.77
N ASN A 80 -6.01 1.97 2.81
CA ASN A 80 -6.63 1.36 3.98
C ASN A 80 -7.88 0.57 3.61
N SER A 81 -8.79 1.17 2.86
CA SER A 81 -10.03 0.51 2.42
C SER A 81 -9.73 -0.75 1.61
N ALA A 82 -8.77 -0.67 0.68
CA ALA A 82 -8.34 -1.81 -0.11
C ALA A 82 -7.69 -2.90 0.76
N SER A 83 -6.87 -2.52 1.75
CA SER A 83 -6.27 -3.46 2.68
C SER A 83 -7.33 -4.18 3.53
N ILE A 84 -8.34 -3.47 4.04
CA ILE A 84 -9.44 -4.07 4.79
C ILE A 84 -10.20 -5.07 3.90
N ALA A 85 -10.50 -4.70 2.65
CA ALA A 85 -11.22 -5.56 1.72
C ALA A 85 -10.50 -6.89 1.44
N VAL A 86 -9.18 -6.86 1.26
CA VAL A 86 -8.43 -8.11 1.01
C VAL A 86 -8.39 -9.02 2.24
N PHE A 87 -8.35 -8.48 3.45
CA PHE A 87 -8.39 -9.32 4.65
C PHE A 87 -9.77 -9.94 4.86
N ALA A 88 -10.85 -9.22 4.57
CA ALA A 88 -12.19 -9.80 4.55
C ALA A 88 -12.33 -10.90 3.48
N ALA A 89 -11.70 -10.72 2.31
CA ALA A 89 -11.68 -11.74 1.26
C ALA A 89 -10.85 -12.99 1.66
N LEU A 90 -9.74 -12.80 2.37
CA LEU A 90 -8.94 -13.90 2.91
C LEU A 90 -9.74 -14.79 3.87
N GLU A 91 -10.61 -14.20 4.69
CA GLU A 91 -11.51 -14.96 5.58
C GLU A 91 -12.54 -15.78 4.81
N ARG A 92 -12.98 -15.31 3.64
CA ARG A 92 -13.91 -16.05 2.75
C ARG A 92 -13.20 -17.15 1.93
N GLY A 93 -11.89 -17.10 1.80
CA GLY A 93 -11.08 -18.04 1.03
C GLY A 93 -11.00 -17.73 -0.48
N GLU A 94 -11.67 -16.72 -0.97
CA GLU A 94 -11.62 -16.24 -2.37
C GLU A 94 -11.11 -14.80 -2.40
N TYR A 95 -9.82 -14.61 -2.67
CA TYR A 95 -9.14 -13.32 -2.50
C TYR A 95 -8.24 -12.89 -3.66
N ASP A 96 -8.21 -13.61 -4.77
CA ASP A 96 -7.27 -13.29 -5.87
C ASP A 96 -7.53 -11.90 -6.46
N PHE A 97 -8.80 -11.54 -6.66
CA PHE A 97 -9.17 -10.23 -7.15
C PHE A 97 -8.81 -9.12 -6.15
N GLU A 98 -9.20 -9.27 -4.89
CA GLU A 98 -8.93 -8.30 -3.84
C GLU A 98 -7.42 -8.18 -3.57
N ALA A 99 -6.65 -9.26 -3.66
CA ALA A 99 -5.20 -9.23 -3.53
C ALA A 99 -4.56 -8.39 -4.65
N ALA A 100 -4.97 -8.62 -5.90
CA ALA A 100 -4.49 -7.86 -7.04
C ALA A 100 -4.88 -6.38 -6.95
N ALA A 101 -6.16 -6.10 -6.69
CA ALA A 101 -6.68 -4.74 -6.57
C ALA A 101 -6.03 -3.98 -5.39
N SER A 102 -5.94 -4.61 -4.21
CA SER A 102 -5.40 -3.99 -3.00
C SER A 102 -3.91 -3.73 -3.11
N LYS A 103 -3.15 -4.70 -3.62
CA LYS A 103 -1.70 -4.51 -3.77
C LYS A 103 -1.36 -3.47 -4.82
N LEU A 104 -2.08 -3.46 -5.95
CA LEU A 104 -1.96 -2.41 -6.96
C LEU A 104 -2.30 -1.03 -6.36
N ARG A 105 -3.42 -0.92 -5.64
CA ARG A 105 -3.84 0.33 -5.01
C ARG A 105 -2.82 0.85 -4.00
N CYS A 106 -2.31 -0.04 -3.12
CA CYS A 106 -1.28 0.31 -2.15
C CYS A 106 0.04 0.73 -2.82
N ASN A 107 0.43 0.08 -3.92
CA ASN A 107 1.63 0.46 -4.67
C ASN A 107 1.52 1.86 -5.28
N MET A 108 0.35 2.20 -5.86
CA MET A 108 0.09 3.54 -6.41
C MET A 108 0.10 4.59 -5.29
N ALA A 109 -0.62 4.33 -4.19
CA ALA A 109 -0.66 5.22 -3.04
C ALA A 109 0.73 5.46 -2.42
N ALA A 110 1.58 4.43 -2.38
CA ALA A 110 2.93 4.52 -1.85
C ALA A 110 3.80 5.58 -2.55
N SER A 111 3.62 5.74 -3.86
CA SER A 111 4.34 6.74 -4.66
C SER A 111 3.96 8.16 -4.26
N GLU A 112 2.65 8.44 -4.20
CA GLU A 112 2.14 9.76 -3.83
C GLU A 112 2.39 10.08 -2.34
N ALA A 113 2.15 9.12 -1.46
CA ALA A 113 2.39 9.26 -0.03
C ALA A 113 3.84 9.67 0.27
N THR A 114 4.81 8.98 -0.34
CA THR A 114 6.24 9.32 -0.16
C THR A 114 6.60 10.64 -0.80
N ARG A 115 6.14 10.93 -2.00
CA ARG A 115 6.38 12.21 -2.68
C ARG A 115 5.89 13.38 -1.85
N ILE A 116 4.65 13.32 -1.40
CA ILE A 116 4.01 14.42 -0.65
C ILE A 116 4.65 14.58 0.72
N SER A 117 4.92 13.48 1.44
CA SER A 117 5.60 13.53 2.74
C SER A 117 6.93 14.29 2.65
N HIS A 118 7.76 13.93 1.68
CA HIS A 118 9.05 14.59 1.48
C HIS A 118 8.92 16.03 0.98
N GLN A 119 7.92 16.32 0.14
CA GLN A 119 7.65 17.68 -0.31
C GLN A 119 7.26 18.60 0.85
N VAL A 120 6.42 18.13 1.77
CA VAL A 120 5.97 18.92 2.94
C VAL A 120 7.10 19.17 3.93
N HIS A 121 7.96 18.16 4.17
CA HIS A 121 9.05 18.28 5.14
C HIS A 121 10.30 18.97 4.57
N GLY A 122 10.51 18.89 3.25
CA GLY A 122 11.77 19.33 2.64
C GLY A 122 12.96 18.50 3.11
N ALA A 123 14.12 19.16 3.28
CA ALA A 123 15.38 18.48 3.58
C ALA A 123 15.36 17.64 4.87
N ILE A 124 14.63 18.07 5.90
CA ILE A 124 14.59 17.35 7.19
C ILE A 124 13.97 15.95 7.04
N GLY A 125 13.02 15.77 6.11
CA GLY A 125 12.38 14.48 5.87
C GLY A 125 13.31 13.37 5.40
N PHE A 126 14.49 13.74 4.88
CA PHE A 126 15.53 12.80 4.41
C PHE A 126 16.59 12.49 5.46
N THR A 127 16.60 13.21 6.58
CA THR A 127 17.64 13.03 7.61
C THR A 127 17.39 11.76 8.42
N GLN A 128 18.47 11.13 8.90
CA GLN A 128 18.37 9.92 9.73
C GLN A 128 17.77 10.18 11.11
N ASP A 129 17.92 11.40 11.61
CA ASP A 129 17.44 11.80 12.94
C ASP A 129 15.94 12.09 12.95
N TYR A 130 15.31 12.21 11.78
CA TYR A 130 13.88 12.47 11.69
C TYR A 130 13.09 11.21 11.34
N ILE A 131 12.03 10.96 12.10
CA ILE A 131 11.27 9.69 12.06
C ILE A 131 10.67 9.36 10.68
N LEU A 132 10.32 10.36 9.87
CA LEU A 132 9.63 10.18 8.59
C LEU A 132 10.38 9.20 7.67
N GLN A 133 11.71 9.32 7.58
CA GLN A 133 12.51 8.48 6.69
C GLN A 133 12.36 6.97 6.99
N SER A 134 12.07 6.59 8.22
CA SER A 134 11.87 5.18 8.58
C SER A 134 10.58 4.62 7.98
N PHE A 135 9.53 5.41 7.87
CA PHE A 135 8.28 5.02 7.21
C PHE A 135 8.41 5.03 5.69
N THR A 136 8.90 6.12 5.11
CA THR A 136 9.01 6.24 3.64
C THR A 136 9.92 5.19 3.03
N ARG A 137 11.03 4.83 3.70
CA ARG A 137 11.91 3.72 3.26
C ARG A 137 11.22 2.35 3.35
N GLN A 138 10.37 2.14 4.32
CA GLN A 138 9.59 0.91 4.42
C GLN A 138 8.54 0.83 3.32
N ILE A 139 7.78 1.91 3.11
CA ILE A 139 6.78 2.04 2.04
C ILE A 139 7.43 1.72 0.68
N TRP A 140 8.58 2.34 0.36
CA TRP A 140 9.33 2.06 -0.87
C TRP A 140 9.81 0.61 -0.96
N GLY A 141 10.31 0.05 0.14
CA GLY A 141 10.77 -1.34 0.19
C GLY A 141 9.62 -2.35 -0.01
N TRP A 142 8.42 -2.03 0.45
CA TRP A 142 7.25 -2.90 0.31
C TRP A 142 6.52 -2.73 -1.02
N ARG A 143 6.61 -1.54 -1.64
CA ARG A 143 5.99 -1.24 -2.92
C ARG A 143 6.37 -2.26 -4.01
N SER A 144 7.64 -2.60 -4.13
CA SER A 144 8.12 -3.55 -5.13
C SER A 144 8.18 -5.00 -4.63
N ARG A 145 8.02 -5.24 -3.33
CA ARG A 145 8.05 -6.57 -2.76
C ARG A 145 6.74 -7.31 -3.05
N PHE A 146 6.85 -8.58 -3.43
CA PHE A 146 5.72 -9.42 -3.83
C PHE A 146 4.89 -8.84 -4.99
N GLY A 147 5.58 -8.35 -6.00
CA GLY A 147 4.99 -7.86 -7.24
C GLY A 147 4.98 -6.35 -7.39
N SER A 148 5.35 -5.90 -8.60
CA SER A 148 5.30 -4.51 -9.03
C SER A 148 3.87 -4.08 -9.36
N GLU A 149 3.69 -2.79 -9.64
CA GLU A 149 2.42 -2.25 -10.15
C GLU A 149 2.01 -2.93 -11.45
N ALA A 150 2.94 -3.09 -12.41
CA ALA A 150 2.66 -3.76 -13.68
C ALA A 150 2.21 -5.22 -13.47
N PHE A 151 2.91 -5.97 -12.59
CA PHE A 151 2.52 -7.35 -12.29
C PHE A 151 1.08 -7.44 -11.77
N TRP A 152 0.71 -6.60 -10.81
CA TRP A 152 -0.63 -6.65 -10.24
C TRP A 152 -1.70 -6.06 -11.16
N ALA A 153 -1.34 -5.09 -12.02
CA ALA A 153 -2.24 -4.59 -13.05
C ALA A 153 -2.55 -5.66 -14.10
N ASP A 154 -1.55 -6.44 -14.51
CA ASP A 154 -1.74 -7.57 -15.43
C ASP A 154 -2.64 -8.64 -14.80
N GLN A 155 -2.37 -9.04 -13.54
CA GLN A 155 -3.21 -10.01 -12.82
C GLN A 155 -4.66 -9.54 -12.69
N LEU A 156 -4.87 -8.28 -12.32
CA LEU A 156 -6.21 -7.69 -12.21
C LEU A 156 -6.90 -7.60 -13.57
N GLY A 157 -6.15 -7.25 -14.61
CA GLY A 157 -6.61 -7.23 -16.00
C GLY A 157 -7.08 -8.60 -16.48
N ASP A 158 -6.30 -9.64 -16.23
CA ASP A 158 -6.65 -11.02 -16.59
C ASP A 158 -7.93 -11.49 -15.90
N ILE A 159 -8.06 -11.24 -14.59
CA ILE A 159 -9.28 -11.57 -13.83
C ILE A 159 -10.49 -10.80 -14.40
N THR A 160 -10.32 -9.51 -14.66
CA THR A 160 -11.40 -8.65 -15.15
C THR A 160 -11.85 -9.05 -16.55
N THR A 161 -10.91 -9.32 -17.44
CA THR A 161 -11.21 -9.68 -18.85
C THR A 161 -11.71 -11.11 -19.02
N SER A 162 -11.45 -11.99 -18.05
CA SER A 162 -12.03 -13.34 -18.03
C SER A 162 -13.53 -13.33 -17.75
N GLN A 163 -14.08 -12.24 -17.19
CA GLN A 163 -15.50 -12.06 -17.02
C GLN A 163 -16.15 -11.64 -18.35
N ASN A 164 -17.33 -12.18 -18.66
CA ASN A 164 -18.09 -11.63 -19.77
C ASN A 164 -18.50 -10.19 -19.47
N GLY A 165 -18.45 -9.30 -20.45
CA GLY A 165 -18.71 -7.87 -20.23
C GLY A 165 -20.06 -7.55 -19.57
N ASN A 166 -21.10 -8.38 -19.80
CA ASN A 166 -22.40 -8.25 -19.16
C ASN A 166 -22.41 -8.74 -17.68
N ASP A 167 -21.45 -9.57 -17.29
CA ASP A 167 -21.38 -10.20 -15.98
C ASP A 167 -20.42 -9.46 -15.01
N PHE A 168 -19.58 -8.56 -15.55
CA PHE A 168 -18.56 -7.87 -14.75
C PHE A 168 -19.15 -7.08 -13.57
N TRP A 169 -20.26 -6.35 -13.80
CA TRP A 169 -20.90 -5.61 -12.72
C TRP A 169 -21.51 -6.52 -11.66
N SER A 170 -22.13 -7.62 -12.09
CA SER A 170 -22.66 -8.65 -11.18
C SER A 170 -21.53 -9.32 -10.38
N PHE A 171 -20.38 -9.58 -11.01
CA PHE A 171 -19.19 -10.06 -10.35
C PHE A 171 -18.70 -9.09 -9.27
N MET A 172 -18.60 -7.79 -9.59
CA MET A 172 -18.16 -6.78 -8.62
C MET A 172 -19.10 -6.65 -7.43
N VAL A 173 -20.42 -6.56 -7.67
CA VAL A 173 -21.45 -6.39 -6.63
C VAL A 173 -21.60 -7.66 -5.77
N GLY A 174 -21.47 -8.83 -6.38
CA GLY A 174 -21.61 -10.11 -5.68
C GLY A 174 -20.51 -10.38 -4.65
N ARG A 175 -19.35 -9.73 -4.79
CA ARG A 175 -18.22 -9.90 -3.88
C ARG A 175 -18.44 -9.28 -2.49
N ASP A 176 -19.33 -8.31 -2.38
CA ASP A 176 -19.66 -7.63 -1.11
C ASP A 176 -20.78 -8.32 -0.31
N GLN A 177 -21.38 -9.39 -0.85
CA GLN A 177 -22.53 -10.04 -0.26
C GLN A 177 -22.22 -11.32 0.54
N GLY A 178 -20.94 -11.56 0.84
CA GLY A 178 -20.47 -12.74 1.58
C GLY A 178 -20.09 -12.44 3.03
#